data_1bd813f1baf0a842b1f2aefcbca48b7f
#
_entry.id   1bd813f1baf0a842b1f2aefcbca48b7f
#
_cell.length_a   1.000
_cell.length_b   1.000
_cell.length_c   1.000
_cell.angle_alpha   90.00
_cell.angle_beta   90.00
_cell.angle_gamma   90.00
#
_symmetry.space_group_name_H-M   'P 1'
#
loop_
_entity.id
_entity.type
_entity.pdbx_description
1 polymer ?
#
loop_
_entity_poly.entity_id
_entity_poly.type
_entity_poly.pdbx_seq_one_letter_code
_entity_poly.pdbx_strand_id
1 'polypeptide(L)'
;MSHTPDWGTSSTGPDELEVDPAIQPARLPRWLLLLLGTLLVLLAVAGAGYAAWRMNASKPQVVITASASRTPWSLTPPLAVGEYSRDANANDTPSANPTTRKSAIASTYARNGQNSVVLLMSRPETDVKKFMTDMGMNAVIQTEDGYCGTSVDTNRDGCAIVRDNTAIMLVDLVGLTRTDLMALTHDFAEELAR
;
A
#
# COMPACT_ATOMS: atom_id res chain seq x y z
N MET A 1 9.84 -57.05 -13.36
CA MET A 1 11.30 -57.03 -13.06
C MET A 1 11.52 -55.83 -12.16
N SER A 2 11.55 -56.10 -10.84
CA SER A 2 11.63 -55.07 -9.81
C SER A 2 13.10 -54.95 -9.37
N HIS A 3 13.65 -53.76 -9.48
CA HIS A 3 14.98 -53.46 -8.93
C HIS A 3 14.79 -52.63 -7.63
N THR A 4 15.11 -53.26 -6.52
CA THR A 4 15.31 -52.60 -5.22
C THR A 4 16.77 -52.15 -5.12
N PRO A 5 17.09 -50.91 -4.74
CA PRO A 5 18.45 -50.53 -4.38
C PRO A 5 18.74 -50.88 -2.91
N ASP A 6 19.84 -51.56 -2.72
CA ASP A 6 20.48 -52.00 -1.48
C ASP A 6 21.19 -50.80 -0.81
N TRP A 7 20.84 -50.44 0.41
CA TRP A 7 21.51 -49.42 1.19
C TRP A 7 22.48 -50.10 2.18
N GLY A 8 23.74 -50.16 1.77
CA GLY A 8 24.84 -50.65 2.61
C GLY A 8 25.00 -49.82 3.88
N THR A 9 24.84 -50.49 5.00
CA THR A 9 25.16 -50.00 6.34
C THR A 9 26.70 -50.00 6.52
N SER A 10 27.31 -48.84 6.52
CA SER A 10 28.69 -48.65 7.02
C SER A 10 28.67 -48.20 8.47
N SER A 11 28.91 -49.14 9.34
CA SER A 11 29.27 -48.95 10.74
C SER A 11 30.69 -48.40 10.80
N THR A 12 30.85 -47.15 11.23
CA THR A 12 32.15 -46.61 11.67
C THR A 12 32.03 -46.27 13.13
N GLY A 13 32.87 -46.88 13.95
CA GLY A 13 32.87 -46.83 15.39
C GLY A 13 33.18 -45.43 15.99
N PRO A 14 32.97 -45.27 17.29
CA PRO A 14 33.18 -44.00 17.95
C PRO A 14 34.68 -43.74 18.17
N ASP A 15 35.20 -42.69 17.55
CA ASP A 15 36.50 -42.10 17.87
C ASP A 15 36.35 -41.45 19.28
N GLU A 16 37.07 -42.05 20.17
CA GLU A 16 37.32 -41.63 21.55
C GLU A 16 38.06 -40.30 21.52
N LEU A 17 37.30 -39.19 21.68
CA LEU A 17 37.87 -37.87 21.86
C LEU A 17 38.57 -37.81 23.23
N GLU A 18 39.89 -37.90 23.19
CA GLU A 18 40.82 -37.65 24.24
C GLU A 18 40.61 -36.24 24.78
N VAL A 19 39.99 -36.13 25.97
CA VAL A 19 39.77 -34.89 26.66
C VAL A 19 41.08 -34.41 27.25
N ASP A 20 41.70 -33.43 26.67
CA ASP A 20 42.87 -32.72 27.17
C ASP A 20 42.53 -31.93 28.46
N PRO A 21 43.04 -32.33 29.66
CA PRO A 21 42.74 -31.67 30.89
C PRO A 21 43.76 -30.58 31.20
N ALA A 22 43.62 -29.38 30.73
CA ALA A 22 44.26 -28.22 31.35
C ALA A 22 43.98 -26.88 30.66
N ILE A 23 42.74 -26.44 30.63
CA ILE A 23 42.47 -25.00 30.51
C ILE A 23 41.94 -24.54 31.88
N GLN A 24 42.86 -24.25 32.80
CA GLN A 24 42.46 -23.55 34.03
C GLN A 24 41.97 -22.17 33.66
N PRO A 25 40.73 -21.79 34.01
CA PRO A 25 40.23 -20.44 33.76
C PRO A 25 41.10 -19.44 34.53
N ALA A 26 41.81 -18.60 33.79
CA ALA A 26 42.57 -17.50 34.36
C ALA A 26 41.61 -16.66 35.24
N ARG A 27 41.89 -16.66 36.56
CA ARG A 27 41.10 -15.82 37.48
C ARG A 27 41.34 -14.36 37.16
N LEU A 28 40.40 -13.78 36.46
CA LEU A 28 40.39 -12.34 36.16
C LEU A 28 40.44 -11.55 37.47
N PRO A 29 41.36 -10.60 37.63
CA PRO A 29 41.46 -9.80 38.84
C PRO A 29 40.14 -9.04 39.07
N ARG A 30 39.69 -9.05 40.32
CA ARG A 30 38.39 -8.49 40.76
C ARG A 30 38.16 -7.04 40.29
N TRP A 31 39.23 -6.24 40.17
CA TRP A 31 39.12 -4.89 39.68
C TRP A 31 38.69 -4.80 38.19
N LEU A 32 39.06 -5.80 37.39
CA LEU A 32 38.72 -5.88 35.99
C LEU A 32 37.21 -6.21 35.80
N LEU A 33 36.64 -7.02 36.68
CA LEU A 33 35.21 -7.28 36.73
C LEU A 33 34.40 -6.02 37.10
N LEU A 34 34.93 -5.21 38.03
CA LEU A 34 34.29 -3.96 38.43
C LEU A 34 34.33 -2.94 37.27
N LEU A 35 35.43 -2.84 36.53
CA LEU A 35 35.55 -1.95 35.37
C LEU A 35 34.62 -2.40 34.24
N LEU A 36 34.51 -3.71 33.98
CA LEU A 36 33.63 -4.25 32.98
C LEU A 36 32.13 -3.99 33.31
N GLY A 37 31.80 -4.14 34.61
CA GLY A 37 30.45 -3.87 35.12
C GLY A 37 30.05 -2.39 34.97
N THR A 38 30.96 -1.48 35.35
CA THR A 38 30.67 -0.03 35.19
C THR A 38 30.57 0.40 33.73
N LEU A 39 31.39 -0.16 32.84
CA LEU A 39 31.32 0.11 31.40
C LEU A 39 29.99 -0.35 30.81
N LEU A 40 29.51 -1.55 31.21
CA LEU A 40 28.21 -2.07 30.74
C LEU A 40 27.05 -1.18 31.21
N VAL A 41 27.05 -0.72 32.43
CA VAL A 41 26.02 0.19 32.95
C VAL A 41 26.03 1.53 32.20
N LEU A 42 27.21 2.10 31.93
CA LEU A 42 27.33 3.35 31.18
C LEU A 42 26.82 3.20 29.72
N LEU A 43 27.12 2.08 29.08
CA LEU A 43 26.61 1.79 27.73
C LEU A 43 25.07 1.61 27.70
N ALA A 44 24.52 0.97 28.73
CA ALA A 44 23.07 0.80 28.86
C ALA A 44 22.34 2.14 29.04
N VAL A 45 22.90 3.04 29.90
CA VAL A 45 22.33 4.38 30.12
C VAL A 45 22.44 5.26 28.84
N ALA A 46 23.61 5.22 28.19
CA ALA A 46 23.82 5.97 26.94
C ALA A 46 22.92 5.45 25.81
N GLY A 47 22.74 4.13 25.71
CA GLY A 47 21.85 3.50 24.70
C GLY A 47 20.38 3.85 24.91
N ALA A 48 19.92 3.84 26.17
CA ALA A 48 18.54 4.22 26.50
C ALA A 48 18.27 5.70 26.23
N GLY A 49 19.22 6.58 26.55
CA GLY A 49 19.13 8.03 26.25
C GLY A 49 19.09 8.31 24.75
N TYR A 50 19.93 7.64 23.98
CA TYR A 50 19.96 7.79 22.51
C TYR A 50 18.69 7.30 21.85
N ALA A 51 18.15 6.16 22.30
CA ALA A 51 16.88 5.61 21.78
C ALA A 51 15.70 6.56 22.08
N ALA A 52 15.62 7.09 23.30
CA ALA A 52 14.58 8.04 23.69
C ALA A 52 14.68 9.36 22.89
N TRP A 53 15.89 9.84 22.64
CA TRP A 53 16.11 11.03 21.82
C TRP A 53 15.71 10.81 20.37
N ARG A 54 16.04 9.65 19.79
CA ARG A 54 15.65 9.29 18.41
C ARG A 54 14.16 9.14 18.24
N MET A 55 13.46 8.54 19.21
CA MET A 55 12.00 8.43 19.16
C MET A 55 11.30 9.78 19.30
N ASN A 56 11.89 10.73 20.02
CA ASN A 56 11.32 12.06 20.18
C ASN A 56 11.67 13.01 19.03
N ALA A 57 12.83 12.80 18.39
CA ALA A 57 13.23 13.56 17.20
C ALA A 57 12.47 13.12 15.92
N SER A 58 11.88 11.94 15.93
CA SER A 58 11.14 11.38 14.78
C SER A 58 9.63 11.58 14.84
N LYS A 59 9.13 12.43 15.77
CA LYS A 59 7.75 12.90 15.63
C LYS A 59 7.76 13.92 14.50
N PRO A 60 7.23 13.58 13.29
CA PRO A 60 6.95 14.61 12.32
C PRO A 60 6.01 15.59 13.03
N GLN A 61 6.46 16.82 13.27
CA GLN A 61 5.51 17.89 13.50
C GLN A 61 4.64 17.89 12.25
N VAL A 62 3.44 17.31 12.40
CA VAL A 62 2.37 17.56 11.46
C VAL A 62 2.12 19.06 11.60
N VAL A 63 2.83 19.83 10.78
CA VAL A 63 2.40 21.18 10.48
C VAL A 63 1.04 20.96 9.84
N ILE A 64 0.01 21.10 10.65
CA ILE A 64 -1.35 21.28 10.15
C ILE A 64 -1.28 22.66 9.50
N THR A 65 -0.70 22.70 8.30
CA THR A 65 -1.04 23.76 7.36
C THR A 65 -2.52 23.56 7.20
N ALA A 66 -3.31 24.50 7.76
CA ALA A 66 -4.74 24.54 7.51
C ALA A 66 -4.87 24.54 5.98
N SER A 67 -5.01 23.35 5.40
CA SER A 67 -5.37 23.21 4.00
C SER A 67 -6.63 24.03 3.89
N ALA A 68 -6.57 25.11 3.13
CA ALA A 68 -7.76 25.88 2.77
C ALA A 68 -8.81 24.81 2.46
N SER A 69 -9.88 24.79 3.23
CA SER A 69 -10.94 23.79 3.12
C SER A 69 -11.49 23.90 1.70
N ARG A 70 -10.90 23.11 0.80
CA ARG A 70 -11.40 23.02 -0.57
C ARG A 70 -12.78 22.39 -0.47
N THR A 71 -13.73 22.96 -1.14
CA THR A 71 -15.08 22.39 -1.23
C THR A 71 -14.92 20.96 -1.79
N PRO A 72 -15.47 19.95 -1.10
CA PRO A 72 -15.42 18.59 -1.61
C PRO A 72 -16.02 18.53 -3.01
N TRP A 73 -15.44 17.74 -3.89
CA TRP A 73 -15.99 17.53 -5.22
C TRP A 73 -17.48 17.14 -5.15
N SER A 74 -18.28 17.75 -6.00
CA SER A 74 -19.65 17.28 -6.22
C SER A 74 -19.59 15.83 -6.74
N LEU A 75 -20.48 14.96 -6.24
CA LEU A 75 -20.70 13.63 -6.86
C LEU A 75 -21.53 13.77 -8.14
N THR A 76 -21.18 14.73 -8.97
CA THR A 76 -21.81 14.96 -10.26
C THR A 76 -20.77 14.73 -11.35
N PRO A 77 -20.83 13.61 -12.06
CA PRO A 77 -19.89 13.31 -13.12
C PRO A 77 -19.93 14.40 -14.20
N PRO A 78 -18.79 14.87 -14.73
CA PRO A 78 -18.74 15.87 -15.80
C PRO A 78 -19.40 15.33 -17.08
N LEU A 79 -19.93 16.19 -17.92
CA LEU A 79 -20.54 15.78 -19.19
C LEU A 79 -19.50 15.31 -20.21
N ALA A 80 -18.32 15.92 -20.18
CA ALA A 80 -17.22 15.56 -21.06
C ALA A 80 -15.88 15.89 -20.40
N VAL A 81 -14.84 15.12 -20.74
CA VAL A 81 -13.44 15.35 -20.37
C VAL A 81 -12.58 15.05 -21.60
N GLY A 82 -11.98 16.07 -22.19
CA GLY A 82 -11.25 15.93 -23.44
C GLY A 82 -12.11 15.30 -24.54
N GLU A 83 -11.65 14.17 -25.06
CA GLU A 83 -12.38 13.42 -26.13
C GLU A 83 -13.43 12.44 -25.58
N TYR A 84 -13.56 12.34 -24.27
CA TYR A 84 -14.49 11.43 -23.61
C TYR A 84 -15.78 12.17 -23.26
N SER A 85 -16.92 11.65 -23.69
CA SER A 85 -18.23 12.21 -23.40
C SER A 85 -19.12 11.19 -22.72
N ARG A 86 -19.91 11.65 -21.77
CA ARG A 86 -20.92 10.84 -21.09
C ARG A 86 -22.14 10.77 -22.00
N ASP A 87 -22.70 9.57 -22.16
CA ASP A 87 -24.02 9.45 -22.78
C ASP A 87 -25.04 10.12 -21.83
N ALA A 88 -25.75 11.12 -22.34
CA ALA A 88 -26.81 11.81 -21.61
C ALA A 88 -27.95 10.87 -21.19
N ASN A 89 -28.10 9.72 -21.87
CA ASN A 89 -29.09 8.68 -21.56
C ASN A 89 -28.52 7.56 -20.69
N ALA A 90 -27.21 7.55 -20.42
CA ALA A 90 -26.64 6.59 -19.48
C ALA A 90 -27.18 6.90 -18.09
N ASN A 91 -27.92 5.95 -17.53
CA ASN A 91 -28.39 6.05 -16.17
C ASN A 91 -27.18 6.03 -15.24
N ASP A 92 -26.81 7.21 -14.76
CA ASP A 92 -25.91 7.29 -13.61
C ASP A 92 -26.52 6.42 -12.53
N THR A 93 -25.73 5.46 -12.03
CA THR A 93 -26.23 4.56 -10.99
C THR A 93 -25.79 5.11 -9.64
N PRO A 94 -26.59 5.97 -9.00
CA PRO A 94 -26.30 6.42 -7.66
C PRO A 94 -26.51 5.27 -6.68
N SER A 95 -25.54 5.03 -5.85
CA SER A 95 -25.63 4.08 -4.74
C SER A 95 -25.36 4.81 -3.44
N ALA A 96 -26.26 4.66 -2.48
CA ALA A 96 -26.05 5.17 -1.13
C ALA A 96 -26.17 3.99 -0.16
N ASN A 97 -25.13 3.78 0.64
CA ASN A 97 -25.17 2.79 1.70
C ASN A 97 -25.47 3.46 3.04
N PRO A 98 -26.67 3.29 3.60
CA PRO A 98 -27.08 3.96 4.84
C PRO A 98 -26.24 3.51 6.05
N THR A 99 -25.72 2.30 6.04
CA THR A 99 -24.92 1.75 7.14
C THR A 99 -23.53 2.40 7.18
N THR A 100 -22.88 2.54 6.04
CA THR A 100 -21.54 3.12 5.94
C THR A 100 -21.56 4.62 5.70
N ARG A 101 -22.73 5.21 5.44
CA ARG A 101 -22.92 6.61 5.01
C ARG A 101 -22.11 6.98 3.77
N LYS A 102 -21.72 5.97 2.97
CA LYS A 102 -21.03 6.17 1.70
C LYS A 102 -22.05 6.47 0.60
N SER A 103 -21.71 7.43 -0.23
CA SER A 103 -22.43 7.73 -1.47
C SER A 103 -21.48 7.48 -2.63
N ALA A 104 -21.93 6.76 -3.61
CA ALA A 104 -21.15 6.46 -4.81
C ALA A 104 -21.99 6.71 -6.07
N ILE A 105 -21.32 7.01 -7.16
CA ILE A 105 -21.92 7.14 -8.48
C ILE A 105 -20.99 6.52 -9.52
N ALA A 106 -21.58 5.89 -10.52
CA ALA A 106 -20.87 5.33 -11.67
C ALA A 106 -21.42 5.93 -12.96
N SER A 107 -20.54 6.30 -13.87
CA SER A 107 -20.88 6.85 -15.17
C SER A 107 -19.96 6.30 -16.24
N THR A 108 -20.52 5.92 -17.39
CA THR A 108 -19.76 5.42 -18.53
C THR A 108 -19.49 6.55 -19.52
N TYR A 109 -18.25 6.58 -20.00
CA TYR A 109 -17.79 7.55 -21.00
C TYR A 109 -17.40 6.84 -22.27
N ALA A 110 -17.85 7.42 -23.38
CA ALA A 110 -17.53 6.99 -24.73
C ALA A 110 -16.49 7.90 -25.37
N ARG A 111 -15.62 7.32 -26.17
CA ARG A 111 -14.71 8.01 -27.09
C ARG A 111 -15.00 7.50 -28.51
N ASN A 112 -15.20 8.39 -29.44
CA ASN A 112 -15.58 8.04 -30.84
C ASN A 112 -16.80 7.09 -30.92
N GLY A 113 -17.78 7.28 -30.03
CA GLY A 113 -19.00 6.47 -30.01
C GLY A 113 -18.84 5.08 -29.37
N GLN A 114 -17.65 4.73 -28.85
CA GLN A 114 -17.39 3.47 -28.17
C GLN A 114 -17.19 3.71 -26.66
N ASN A 115 -17.91 2.95 -25.82
CA ASN A 115 -17.69 2.96 -24.38
C ASN A 115 -16.23 2.61 -24.08
N SER A 116 -15.52 3.52 -23.45
CA SER A 116 -14.07 3.44 -23.31
C SER A 116 -13.61 3.38 -21.86
N VAL A 117 -14.29 4.09 -20.97
CA VAL A 117 -13.97 4.07 -19.52
C VAL A 117 -15.23 4.19 -18.67
N VAL A 118 -15.16 3.68 -17.45
CA VAL A 118 -16.17 3.89 -16.41
C VAL A 118 -15.56 4.74 -15.30
N LEU A 119 -16.16 5.89 -15.03
CA LEU A 119 -15.85 6.70 -13.85
C LEU A 119 -16.66 6.20 -12.67
N LEU A 120 -15.97 5.91 -11.57
CA LEU A 120 -16.54 5.63 -10.26
C LEU A 120 -16.14 6.73 -9.30
N MET A 121 -17.10 7.32 -8.61
CA MET A 121 -16.85 8.32 -7.57
C MET A 121 -17.48 7.84 -6.25
N SER A 122 -16.77 8.00 -5.15
CA SER A 122 -17.26 7.61 -3.82
C SER A 122 -16.81 8.58 -2.74
N ARG A 123 -17.67 8.81 -1.75
CA ARG A 123 -17.32 9.55 -0.53
C ARG A 123 -18.17 9.12 0.68
N PRO A 124 -17.65 9.23 1.93
CA PRO A 124 -16.30 9.68 2.27
C PRO A 124 -15.27 8.59 2.03
N GLU A 125 -14.13 8.94 1.43
CA GLU A 125 -13.00 8.04 1.21
C GLU A 125 -11.69 8.77 1.57
N THR A 126 -10.84 8.10 2.33
CA THR A 126 -9.55 8.66 2.77
C THR A 126 -8.36 7.79 2.40
N ASP A 127 -8.61 6.53 2.06
CA ASP A 127 -7.60 5.54 1.71
C ASP A 127 -7.89 4.97 0.32
N VAL A 128 -7.08 5.38 -0.66
CA VAL A 128 -7.21 4.96 -2.07
C VAL A 128 -7.07 3.45 -2.23
N LYS A 129 -6.08 2.85 -1.56
CA LYS A 129 -5.81 1.43 -1.67
C LYS A 129 -6.97 0.60 -1.13
N LYS A 130 -7.48 1.01 0.04
CA LYS A 130 -8.65 0.36 0.63
C LYS A 130 -9.88 0.51 -0.27
N PHE A 131 -10.13 1.71 -0.79
CA PHE A 131 -11.23 1.96 -1.72
C PHE A 131 -11.16 1.04 -2.93
N MET A 132 -9.99 0.94 -3.59
CA MET A 132 -9.81 0.05 -4.73
C MET A 132 -10.06 -1.43 -4.38
N THR A 133 -9.57 -1.87 -3.21
CA THR A 133 -9.79 -3.23 -2.74
C THR A 133 -11.29 -3.50 -2.47
N ASP A 134 -11.98 -2.54 -1.84
CA ASP A 134 -13.43 -2.61 -1.59
C ASP A 134 -14.23 -2.68 -2.92
N MET A 135 -13.70 -2.08 -3.99
CA MET A 135 -14.26 -2.13 -5.36
C MET A 135 -13.84 -3.37 -6.16
N GLY A 136 -13.24 -4.37 -5.53
CA GLY A 136 -12.85 -5.62 -6.18
C GLY A 136 -11.61 -5.53 -7.05
N MET A 137 -10.74 -4.54 -6.81
CA MET A 137 -9.44 -4.47 -7.49
C MET A 137 -8.39 -5.29 -6.75
N ASN A 138 -7.62 -6.08 -7.47
CA ASN A 138 -6.45 -6.81 -6.97
C ASN A 138 -5.15 -6.23 -7.56
N ALA A 139 -4.01 -6.78 -7.15
CA ALA A 139 -2.68 -6.34 -7.60
C ALA A 139 -2.52 -4.81 -7.55
N VAL A 140 -3.10 -4.18 -6.50
CA VAL A 140 -3.08 -2.73 -6.34
C VAL A 140 -1.67 -2.26 -6.03
N ILE A 141 -1.11 -1.47 -6.94
CA ILE A 141 0.23 -0.89 -6.86
C ILE A 141 0.13 0.63 -6.74
N GLN A 142 1.02 1.21 -5.98
CA GLN A 142 1.17 2.66 -5.91
C GLN A 142 1.89 3.16 -7.16
N THR A 143 1.38 4.22 -7.73
CA THR A 143 2.01 5.02 -8.77
C THR A 143 2.50 6.33 -8.16
N GLU A 144 3.10 7.20 -8.95
CA GLU A 144 3.57 8.52 -8.48
C GLU A 144 2.41 9.35 -7.90
N ASP A 145 1.25 9.32 -8.53
CA ASP A 145 0.12 10.21 -8.26
C ASP A 145 -1.15 9.50 -7.74
N GLY A 146 -1.10 8.18 -7.52
CA GLY A 146 -2.27 7.43 -7.07
C GLY A 146 -2.03 5.94 -6.97
N TYR A 147 -3.03 5.15 -7.31
CA TYR A 147 -2.96 3.69 -7.30
C TYR A 147 -3.63 3.12 -8.54
N CYS A 148 -3.04 2.04 -9.09
CA CYS A 148 -3.66 1.26 -10.15
C CYS A 148 -3.75 -0.21 -9.75
N GLY A 149 -4.75 -0.90 -10.23
CA GLY A 149 -4.98 -2.32 -10.00
C GLY A 149 -5.75 -2.95 -11.13
N THR A 150 -6.04 -4.25 -11.01
CA THR A 150 -6.83 -4.99 -12.00
C THR A 150 -8.10 -5.51 -11.35
N SER A 151 -9.25 -5.34 -11.99
CA SER A 151 -10.53 -5.86 -11.51
C SER A 151 -10.53 -7.38 -11.51
N VAL A 152 -10.97 -7.97 -10.40
CA VAL A 152 -11.09 -9.43 -10.24
C VAL A 152 -12.12 -10.00 -11.22
N ASP A 153 -13.22 -9.29 -11.43
CA ASP A 153 -14.36 -9.79 -12.18
C ASP A 153 -14.17 -9.65 -13.69
N THR A 154 -13.56 -8.54 -14.14
CA THR A 154 -13.50 -8.20 -15.56
C THR A 154 -12.09 -8.29 -16.14
N ASN A 155 -11.08 -8.48 -15.30
CA ASN A 155 -9.65 -8.44 -15.67
C ASN A 155 -9.26 -7.13 -16.39
N ARG A 156 -9.94 -6.03 -16.05
CA ARG A 156 -9.68 -4.69 -16.59
C ARG A 156 -8.87 -3.87 -15.59
N ASP A 157 -7.97 -3.05 -16.10
CA ASP A 157 -7.21 -2.14 -15.26
C ASP A 157 -8.06 -0.96 -14.81
N GLY A 158 -7.81 -0.51 -13.58
CA GLY A 158 -8.42 0.69 -13.02
C GLY A 158 -7.37 1.49 -12.26
N CYS A 159 -7.45 2.81 -12.33
CA CYS A 159 -6.60 3.73 -11.60
C CYS A 159 -7.44 4.68 -10.76
N ALA A 160 -6.98 5.00 -9.55
CA ALA A 160 -7.73 5.81 -8.60
C ALA A 160 -6.85 6.80 -7.85
N ILE A 161 -7.47 7.92 -7.50
CA ILE A 161 -6.91 8.94 -6.60
C ILE A 161 -7.97 9.35 -5.57
N VAL A 162 -7.54 9.93 -4.45
CA VAL A 162 -8.42 10.52 -3.44
C VAL A 162 -8.02 11.96 -3.22
N ARG A 163 -9.00 12.85 -3.21
CA ARG A 163 -8.84 14.26 -2.86
C ARG A 163 -10.08 14.72 -2.09
N ASP A 164 -9.86 15.48 -1.01
CA ASP A 164 -10.94 16.10 -0.24
C ASP A 164 -12.07 15.11 0.17
N ASN A 165 -11.68 13.96 0.70
CA ASN A 165 -12.59 12.87 1.12
C ASN A 165 -13.40 12.21 -0.02
N THR A 166 -13.05 12.46 -1.26
CA THR A 166 -13.70 11.85 -2.42
C THR A 166 -12.69 11.03 -3.21
N ALA A 167 -13.01 9.76 -3.42
CA ALA A 167 -12.27 8.90 -4.34
C ALA A 167 -12.86 9.01 -5.73
N ILE A 168 -11.99 9.06 -6.72
CA ILE A 168 -12.35 8.82 -8.13
C ILE A 168 -11.52 7.67 -8.65
N MET A 169 -12.14 6.80 -9.43
CA MET A 169 -11.50 5.68 -10.10
C MET A 169 -12.00 5.60 -11.55
N LEU A 170 -11.09 5.51 -12.48
CA LEU A 170 -11.41 5.13 -13.86
C LEU A 170 -11.09 3.66 -14.07
N VAL A 171 -12.02 2.94 -14.67
CA VAL A 171 -11.85 1.56 -15.12
C VAL A 171 -11.83 1.55 -16.64
N ASP A 172 -10.78 0.97 -17.21
CA ASP A 172 -10.60 0.86 -18.64
C ASP A 172 -11.50 -0.21 -19.25
N LEU A 173 -12.07 0.07 -20.42
CA LEU A 173 -12.87 -0.88 -21.21
C LEU A 173 -12.22 -1.25 -22.55
N VAL A 174 -11.22 -0.49 -23.02
CA VAL A 174 -10.68 -0.61 -24.38
C VAL A 174 -9.22 -1.03 -24.46
N GLY A 175 -8.52 -1.15 -23.33
CA GLY A 175 -7.12 -1.59 -23.25
C GLY A 175 -6.11 -0.42 -23.20
N LEU A 176 -6.44 0.65 -22.47
CA LEU A 176 -5.49 1.72 -22.15
C LEU A 176 -4.34 1.19 -21.29
N THR A 177 -3.16 1.77 -21.46
CA THR A 177 -2.07 1.51 -20.54
C THR A 177 -2.37 2.13 -19.16
N ARG A 178 -1.80 1.59 -18.08
CA ARG A 178 -1.99 2.16 -16.74
C ARG A 178 -1.49 3.61 -16.64
N THR A 179 -0.44 3.96 -17.39
CA THR A 179 0.07 5.33 -17.46
C THR A 179 -0.95 6.27 -18.08
N ASP A 180 -1.52 5.88 -19.23
CA ASP A 180 -2.54 6.69 -19.91
C ASP A 180 -3.83 6.79 -19.07
N LEU A 181 -4.21 5.67 -18.43
CA LEU A 181 -5.39 5.63 -17.57
C LEU A 181 -5.22 6.52 -16.32
N MET A 182 -4.01 6.56 -15.72
CA MET A 182 -3.73 7.46 -14.61
C MET A 182 -3.75 8.93 -15.05
N ALA A 183 -3.12 9.25 -16.17
CA ALA A 183 -3.18 10.60 -16.75
C ALA A 183 -4.63 11.05 -16.99
N LEU A 184 -5.43 10.19 -17.59
CA LEU A 184 -6.86 10.44 -17.79
C LEU A 184 -7.61 10.61 -16.44
N THR A 185 -7.25 9.84 -15.41
CA THR A 185 -7.84 9.99 -14.06
C THR A 185 -7.58 11.39 -13.49
N HIS A 186 -6.40 11.95 -13.75
CA HIS A 186 -6.07 13.32 -13.36
C HIS A 186 -6.86 14.35 -14.16
N ASP A 187 -7.04 14.15 -15.48
CA ASP A 187 -7.86 15.04 -16.32
C ASP A 187 -9.31 15.11 -15.79
N PHE A 188 -9.86 13.95 -15.40
CA PHE A 188 -11.18 13.91 -14.77
C PHE A 188 -11.21 14.63 -13.42
N ALA A 189 -10.15 14.49 -12.62
CA ALA A 189 -10.05 15.18 -11.33
C ALA A 189 -9.97 16.71 -11.49
N GLU A 190 -9.28 17.17 -12.50
CA GLU A 190 -9.17 18.60 -12.81
C GLU A 190 -10.52 19.18 -13.28
N GLU A 191 -11.24 18.43 -14.13
CA GLU A 191 -12.56 18.87 -14.59
C GLU A 191 -13.57 18.95 -13.43
N LEU A 192 -13.52 18.00 -12.49
CA LEU A 192 -14.35 18.01 -11.28
C LEU A 192 -14.01 19.17 -10.32
N ALA A 193 -12.84 19.78 -10.46
CA ALA A 193 -12.37 20.87 -9.62
C ALA A 193 -12.74 22.27 -10.16
N ARG A 194 -13.31 22.33 -11.37
CA ARG A 194 -13.75 23.58 -12.03
C ARG A 194 -15.14 23.97 -11.60
#